data_d0616a9ce1b6f734f92143f30f149bef
#
_entry.id   d0616a9ce1b6f734f92143f30f149bef
#
_cell.length_a   1.000
_cell.length_b   1.000
_cell.length_c   1.000
_cell.angle_alpha   90.00
_cell.angle_beta   90.00
_cell.angle_gamma   90.00
#
_symmetry.space_group_name_H-M   'P 1'
#
loop_
_entity.id
_entity.type
_entity.pdbx_description
1 polymer ?
#
loop_
_entity_poly.entity_id
_entity_poly.type
_entity_poly.pdbx_seq_one_letter_code
_entity_poly.pdbx_strand_id
1 'polypeptide(L)'
;MCMQIIRGDDYQSWVYSNEGDLIVVDPWLTQKQVFPGLSWLLIRDSTTKAHLLEHNLIDQVTHIIITAHFSDHLDSESMNLFRKDIPIYTTYEANKILFKLGFTNITVVDANKSYELNSFTLKIYQAGKPYNTTTFSYSLNDCRSKVFHEPHMFNTKLKVDDVDACIVTVDMVKVLGLVQV
;
A
#
# COMPACT_ATOMS: atom_id res chain seq x y z
N MET A 1 14.46 -18.22 3.39
CA MET A 1 13.45 -18.22 2.30
C MET A 1 13.65 -17.00 1.42
N CYS A 2 13.12 -16.95 0.20
CA CYS A 2 13.10 -15.71 -0.60
C CYS A 2 11.79 -14.99 -0.35
N MET A 3 11.78 -13.67 -0.56
CA MET A 3 10.57 -12.85 -0.56
C MET A 3 9.49 -13.47 -1.45
N GLN A 4 8.29 -13.58 -0.93
CA GLN A 4 7.09 -13.90 -1.70
C GLN A 4 6.29 -12.61 -1.90
N ILE A 5 5.80 -12.42 -3.12
CA ILE A 5 4.96 -11.29 -3.50
C ILE A 5 3.59 -11.87 -3.86
N ILE A 6 2.58 -11.46 -3.14
CA ILE A 6 1.22 -12.00 -3.27
C ILE A 6 0.29 -10.83 -3.53
N ARG A 7 -0.63 -10.98 -4.47
CA ARG A 7 -1.67 -10.01 -4.67
C ARG A 7 -2.68 -10.09 -3.52
N GLY A 8 -2.87 -9.00 -2.80
CA GLY A 8 -3.71 -8.95 -1.60
C GLY A 8 -5.20 -8.95 -1.91
N ASP A 9 -5.58 -8.35 -3.04
CA ASP A 9 -6.93 -8.29 -3.59
C ASP A 9 -6.87 -8.29 -5.13
N ASP A 10 -7.98 -8.03 -5.79
CA ASP A 10 -8.03 -7.87 -7.24
C ASP A 10 -7.84 -6.41 -7.72
N TYR A 11 -7.34 -5.52 -6.83
CA TYR A 11 -7.10 -4.10 -7.14
C TYR A 11 -5.68 -3.64 -6.77
N GLN A 12 -5.45 -3.06 -5.59
CA GLN A 12 -4.18 -2.40 -5.23
C GLN A 12 -3.43 -3.01 -4.05
N SER A 13 -4.08 -3.87 -3.25
CA SER A 13 -3.44 -4.45 -2.08
C SER A 13 -2.37 -5.47 -2.46
N TRP A 14 -1.23 -5.37 -1.79
CA TRP A 14 -0.12 -6.31 -1.94
C TRP A 14 0.30 -6.87 -0.60
N VAL A 15 0.74 -8.12 -0.60
CA VAL A 15 1.28 -8.81 0.57
C VAL A 15 2.68 -9.29 0.24
N TYR A 16 3.62 -8.99 1.13
CA TYR A 16 4.99 -9.47 1.05
C TYR A 16 5.29 -10.32 2.27
N SER A 17 5.90 -11.47 2.07
CA SER A 17 6.28 -12.36 3.17
C SER A 17 7.70 -12.88 3.04
N ASN A 18 8.42 -12.98 4.15
CA ASN A 18 9.72 -13.61 4.29
C ASN A 18 10.01 -13.91 5.77
N GLU A 19 10.51 -15.12 6.07
CA GLU A 19 11.04 -15.52 7.39
C GLU A 19 10.12 -15.24 8.59
N GLY A 20 8.81 -15.34 8.40
CA GLY A 20 7.81 -15.09 9.44
C GLY A 20 7.29 -13.64 9.49
N ASP A 21 7.84 -12.74 8.68
CA ASP A 21 7.26 -11.42 8.48
C ASP A 21 6.19 -11.44 7.39
N LEU A 22 5.10 -10.74 7.65
CA LEU A 22 4.00 -10.55 6.74
C LEU A 22 3.67 -9.04 6.67
N ILE A 23 4.03 -8.41 5.57
CA ILE A 23 3.79 -6.99 5.32
C ILE A 23 2.60 -6.85 4.38
N VAL A 24 1.64 -6.02 4.73
CA VAL A 24 0.54 -5.66 3.83
C VAL A 24 0.65 -4.20 3.40
N VAL A 25 0.35 -3.95 2.14
CA VAL A 25 0.37 -2.62 1.54
C VAL A 25 -1.02 -2.26 1.06
N ASP A 26 -1.47 -1.07 1.45
CA ASP A 26 -2.75 -0.47 1.06
C ASP A 26 -3.92 -1.49 1.17
N PRO A 27 -4.17 -2.08 2.37
CA PRO A 27 -5.14 -3.14 2.52
C PRO A 27 -6.58 -2.65 2.27
N TRP A 28 -7.20 -3.15 1.20
CA TRP A 28 -8.60 -2.98 0.92
C TRP A 28 -9.32 -4.33 0.96
N LEU A 29 -9.77 -4.71 2.15
CA LEU A 29 -10.24 -6.07 2.45
C LEU A 29 -11.75 -6.22 2.30
N THR A 30 -12.49 -5.11 2.17
CA THR A 30 -13.94 -5.11 1.97
C THR A 30 -14.30 -5.55 0.55
N GLN A 31 -15.34 -6.35 0.41
CA GLN A 31 -15.80 -6.80 -0.90
C GLN A 31 -16.38 -5.64 -1.72
N LYS A 32 -17.14 -4.75 -1.07
CA LYS A 32 -17.71 -3.58 -1.71
C LYS A 32 -16.85 -2.37 -1.45
N GLN A 33 -16.21 -1.90 -2.48
CA GLN A 33 -15.27 -0.78 -2.43
C GLN A 33 -15.96 0.49 -2.94
N VAL A 34 -16.06 1.51 -2.09
CA VAL A 34 -16.76 2.76 -2.38
C VAL A 34 -15.75 3.89 -2.48
N PHE A 35 -15.64 4.49 -3.67
CA PHE A 35 -14.75 5.62 -3.88
C PHE A 35 -15.36 6.93 -3.34
N PRO A 36 -14.54 7.86 -2.82
CA PRO A 36 -15.05 9.09 -2.23
C PRO A 36 -15.67 10.05 -3.25
N GLY A 37 -16.58 10.89 -2.77
CA GLY A 37 -17.21 11.95 -3.54
C GLY A 37 -18.57 11.57 -4.11
N LEU A 38 -18.70 10.48 -4.82
CA LEU A 38 -19.96 9.99 -5.41
C LEU A 38 -20.17 8.51 -5.08
N SER A 39 -20.37 8.22 -3.80
CA SER A 39 -20.50 6.84 -3.27
C SER A 39 -21.61 6.01 -3.90
N TRP A 40 -22.59 6.66 -4.54
CA TRP A 40 -23.66 6.01 -5.28
C TRP A 40 -23.30 5.73 -6.75
N LEU A 41 -22.23 6.35 -7.27
CA LEU A 41 -21.82 6.25 -8.68
C LEU A 41 -20.51 5.46 -8.84
N LEU A 42 -19.56 5.66 -7.94
CA LEU A 42 -18.24 5.03 -8.02
C LEU A 42 -18.15 3.92 -6.96
N ILE A 43 -18.64 2.76 -7.33
CA ILE A 43 -18.61 1.54 -6.53
C ILE A 43 -17.89 0.47 -7.34
N ARG A 44 -17.01 -0.26 -6.67
CA ARG A 44 -16.39 -1.46 -7.20
C ARG A 44 -16.75 -2.64 -6.31
N ASP A 45 -17.25 -3.69 -6.90
CA ASP A 45 -17.42 -4.97 -6.23
C ASP A 45 -16.20 -5.84 -6.54
N SER A 46 -15.46 -6.24 -5.50
CA SER A 46 -14.34 -7.16 -5.65
C SER A 46 -14.85 -8.52 -6.12
N THR A 47 -14.20 -9.08 -7.13
CA THR A 47 -14.54 -10.39 -7.69
C THR A 47 -13.93 -11.54 -6.91
N THR A 48 -12.95 -11.24 -6.05
CA THR A 48 -12.23 -12.22 -5.23
C THR A 48 -12.27 -11.81 -3.77
N LYS A 49 -12.18 -12.80 -2.89
CA LYS A 49 -11.96 -12.52 -1.47
C LYS A 49 -10.52 -12.08 -1.25
N ALA A 50 -10.31 -11.06 -0.42
CA ALA A 50 -8.97 -10.59 -0.10
C ALA A 50 -8.11 -11.72 0.52
N HIS A 51 -6.86 -11.84 0.09
CA HIS A 51 -5.95 -12.93 0.47
C HIS A 51 -5.82 -13.11 1.98
N LEU A 52 -5.67 -12.01 2.73
CA LEU A 52 -5.56 -12.07 4.19
C LEU A 52 -6.81 -12.66 4.88
N LEU A 53 -7.99 -12.37 4.34
CA LEU A 53 -9.26 -12.89 4.87
C LEU A 53 -9.50 -14.34 4.44
N GLU A 54 -9.13 -14.69 3.22
CA GLU A 54 -9.29 -16.04 2.70
C GLU A 54 -8.47 -17.06 3.48
N HIS A 55 -7.25 -16.68 3.88
CA HIS A 55 -6.30 -17.54 4.58
C HIS A 55 -6.21 -17.29 6.10
N ASN A 56 -7.08 -16.43 6.66
CA ASN A 56 -7.09 -16.07 8.09
C ASN A 56 -5.73 -15.55 8.60
N LEU A 57 -5.11 -14.64 7.84
CA LEU A 57 -3.76 -14.13 8.10
C LEU A 57 -3.71 -12.76 8.79
N ILE A 58 -4.85 -12.15 9.11
CA ILE A 58 -4.91 -10.79 9.70
C ILE A 58 -4.04 -10.67 10.95
N ASP A 59 -4.14 -11.62 11.88
CA ASP A 59 -3.38 -11.61 13.13
C ASP A 59 -1.88 -11.91 12.95
N GLN A 60 -1.48 -12.40 11.77
CA GLN A 60 -0.09 -12.68 11.42
C GLN A 60 0.61 -11.48 10.76
N VAL A 61 -0.14 -10.43 10.39
CA VAL A 61 0.46 -9.24 9.79
C VAL A 61 1.38 -8.57 10.80
N THR A 62 2.63 -8.39 10.41
CA THR A 62 3.68 -7.79 11.24
C THR A 62 3.80 -6.28 11.02
N HIS A 63 3.61 -5.80 9.80
CA HIS A 63 3.72 -4.40 9.42
C HIS A 63 2.68 -4.02 8.36
N ILE A 64 2.28 -2.75 8.37
CA ILE A 64 1.41 -2.17 7.34
C ILE A 64 2.12 -0.99 6.69
N ILE A 65 2.02 -0.89 5.36
CA ILE A 65 2.46 0.26 4.59
C ILE A 65 1.22 0.89 3.97
N ILE A 66 0.98 2.19 4.22
CA ILE A 66 -0.10 2.96 3.62
C ILE A 66 0.54 4.05 2.76
N THR A 67 0.42 3.93 1.46
CA THR A 67 1.15 4.77 0.50
C THR A 67 0.50 6.13 0.27
N ALA A 68 -0.80 6.25 0.53
CA ALA A 68 -1.57 7.49 0.40
C ALA A 68 -2.74 7.54 1.39
N HIS A 69 -3.31 8.73 1.55
CA HIS A 69 -4.49 8.95 2.40
C HIS A 69 -5.82 8.79 1.65
N PHE A 70 -5.78 8.50 0.36
CA PHE A 70 -6.97 8.29 -0.46
C PHE A 70 -7.67 6.98 -0.07
N SER A 71 -8.99 6.92 -0.25
CA SER A 71 -9.80 5.80 0.24
C SER A 71 -9.50 4.46 -0.45
N ASP A 72 -8.94 4.50 -1.64
CA ASP A 72 -8.47 3.32 -2.37
C ASP A 72 -7.11 2.78 -1.86
N HIS A 73 -6.39 3.57 -1.05
CA HIS A 73 -5.16 3.17 -0.36
C HIS A 73 -5.37 3.00 1.15
N LEU A 74 -6.29 3.76 1.74
CA LEU A 74 -6.59 3.74 3.17
C LEU A 74 -8.09 3.54 3.40
N ASP A 75 -8.52 2.29 3.38
CA ASP A 75 -9.89 1.90 3.74
C ASP A 75 -10.02 1.74 5.25
N SER A 76 -10.81 2.64 5.87
CA SER A 76 -10.98 2.66 7.32
C SER A 76 -11.67 1.41 7.88
N GLU A 77 -12.53 0.77 7.09
CA GLU A 77 -13.20 -0.47 7.48
C GLU A 77 -12.20 -1.62 7.56
N SER A 78 -11.38 -1.78 6.53
CA SER A 78 -10.29 -2.75 6.51
C SER A 78 -9.29 -2.53 7.64
N MET A 79 -8.91 -1.27 7.91
CA MET A 79 -7.98 -0.93 8.98
C MET A 79 -8.50 -1.30 10.37
N ASN A 80 -9.81 -1.35 10.58
CA ASN A 80 -10.40 -1.75 11.87
C ASN A 80 -10.21 -3.24 12.18
N LEU A 81 -9.84 -4.06 11.21
CA LEU A 81 -9.55 -5.48 11.41
C LEU A 81 -8.17 -5.72 12.05
N PHE A 82 -7.27 -4.75 11.99
CA PHE A 82 -5.92 -4.88 12.53
C PHE A 82 -5.82 -4.41 13.97
N ARG A 83 -4.90 -5.02 14.73
CA ARG A 83 -4.55 -4.58 16.09
C ARG A 83 -4.01 -3.14 16.04
N LYS A 84 -4.32 -2.35 17.06
CA LYS A 84 -4.05 -0.89 17.05
C LYS A 84 -2.59 -0.52 17.37
N ASP A 85 -1.79 -1.45 17.80
CA ASP A 85 -0.35 -1.30 18.09
C ASP A 85 0.55 -1.79 16.94
N ILE A 86 -0.04 -2.28 15.84
CA ILE A 86 0.73 -2.76 14.68
C ILE A 86 1.59 -1.62 14.10
N PRO A 87 2.87 -1.87 13.76
CA PRO A 87 3.71 -0.88 13.12
C PRO A 87 3.16 -0.49 11.74
N ILE A 88 2.97 0.82 11.52
CA ILE A 88 2.46 1.38 10.25
C ILE A 88 3.45 2.42 9.73
N TYR A 89 3.80 2.33 8.45
CA TYR A 89 4.62 3.29 7.72
C TYR A 89 3.75 4.03 6.71
N THR A 90 3.71 5.37 6.79
CA THR A 90 2.72 6.11 6.01
C THR A 90 3.06 7.58 5.78
N THR A 91 2.22 8.27 5.02
CA THR A 91 2.29 9.72 4.78
C THR A 91 1.76 10.52 5.96
N TYR A 92 2.11 11.80 6.01
CA TYR A 92 1.61 12.72 7.06
C TYR A 92 0.08 12.82 7.07
N GLU A 93 -0.55 12.86 5.89
CA GLU A 93 -2.02 12.98 5.81
C GLU A 93 -2.73 11.69 6.24
N ALA A 94 -2.21 10.53 5.84
CA ALA A 94 -2.76 9.25 6.27
C ALA A 94 -2.58 9.02 7.78
N ASN A 95 -1.46 9.47 8.38
CA ASN A 95 -1.26 9.42 9.84
C ASN A 95 -2.40 10.09 10.62
N LYS A 96 -2.93 11.22 10.15
CA LYS A 96 -4.05 11.91 10.82
C LYS A 96 -5.31 11.06 10.88
N ILE A 97 -5.57 10.28 9.82
CA ILE A 97 -6.71 9.36 9.74
C ILE A 97 -6.47 8.17 10.66
N LEU A 98 -5.31 7.54 10.55
CA LEU A 98 -4.93 6.38 11.36
C LEU A 98 -4.94 6.67 12.86
N PHE A 99 -4.44 7.84 13.25
CA PHE A 99 -4.50 8.29 14.65
C PHE A 99 -5.94 8.39 15.15
N LYS A 100 -6.87 8.94 14.35
CA LYS A 100 -8.30 8.99 14.69
C LYS A 100 -8.94 7.60 14.78
N LEU A 101 -8.43 6.61 14.04
CA LEU A 101 -8.83 5.21 14.10
C LEU A 101 -8.24 4.46 15.32
N GLY A 102 -7.41 5.14 16.12
CA GLY A 102 -6.83 4.61 17.35
C GLY A 102 -5.51 3.87 17.20
N PHE A 103 -4.85 3.97 16.05
CA PHE A 103 -3.51 3.38 15.89
C PHE A 103 -2.47 4.18 16.67
N THR A 104 -1.56 3.48 17.35
CA THR A 104 -0.58 4.07 18.28
C THR A 104 0.87 3.95 17.79
N ASN A 105 1.16 3.06 16.86
CA ASN A 105 2.52 2.81 16.36
C ASN A 105 2.64 3.20 14.88
N ILE A 106 2.71 4.52 14.63
CA ILE A 106 2.71 5.08 13.29
C ILE A 106 4.02 5.83 13.05
N THR A 107 4.71 5.46 11.97
CA THR A 107 5.89 6.15 11.47
C THR A 107 5.52 6.93 10.20
N VAL A 108 5.60 8.26 10.26
CA VAL A 108 5.50 9.10 9.07
C VAL A 108 6.84 9.02 8.34
N VAL A 109 6.78 8.59 7.08
CA VAL A 109 7.99 8.35 6.30
C VAL A 109 8.47 9.59 5.56
N ASP A 110 9.78 9.67 5.40
CA ASP A 110 10.45 10.73 4.62
C ASP A 110 11.02 10.17 3.32
N ALA A 111 10.90 10.92 2.24
CA ALA A 111 11.52 10.55 0.97
C ALA A 111 13.05 10.39 1.10
N ASN A 112 13.59 9.41 0.39
CA ASN A 112 15.01 9.02 0.37
C ASN A 112 15.56 8.45 1.70
N LYS A 113 14.69 8.13 2.66
CA LYS A 113 15.09 7.39 3.87
C LYS A 113 14.77 5.90 3.75
N SER A 114 15.49 5.12 4.55
CA SER A 114 15.27 3.68 4.74
C SER A 114 14.83 3.38 6.16
N TYR A 115 14.01 2.35 6.31
CA TYR A 115 13.44 1.87 7.56
C TYR A 115 13.58 0.37 7.63
N GLU A 116 13.98 -0.15 8.79
CA GLU A 116 14.10 -1.59 9.01
C GLU A 116 12.75 -2.17 9.51
N LEU A 117 12.28 -3.18 8.84
CA LEU A 117 11.04 -3.91 9.13
C LEU A 117 11.38 -5.39 9.34
N ASN A 118 12.09 -5.71 10.43
CA ASN A 118 12.62 -7.04 10.74
C ASN A 118 13.43 -7.65 9.57
N SER A 119 12.84 -8.57 8.80
CA SER A 119 13.51 -9.23 7.66
C SER A 119 13.54 -8.38 6.38
N PHE A 120 12.96 -7.20 6.40
CA PHE A 120 12.89 -6.30 5.25
C PHE A 120 13.49 -4.93 5.53
N THR A 121 14.10 -4.33 4.52
CA THR A 121 14.44 -2.90 4.50
C THR A 121 13.47 -2.19 3.55
N LEU A 122 12.72 -1.24 4.06
CA LEU A 122 11.83 -0.35 3.30
C LEU A 122 12.56 0.93 2.94
N LYS A 123 12.77 1.21 1.67
CA LYS A 123 13.33 2.48 1.19
C LYS A 123 12.25 3.30 0.49
N ILE A 124 12.11 4.55 0.89
CA ILE A 124 11.10 5.48 0.39
C ILE A 124 11.65 6.34 -0.74
N TYR A 125 10.85 6.56 -1.76
CA TYR A 125 11.14 7.45 -2.87
C TYR A 125 10.00 8.45 -3.07
N GLN A 126 10.33 9.61 -3.60
CA GLN A 126 9.33 10.61 -3.92
C GLN A 126 8.52 10.20 -5.15
N ALA A 127 7.20 10.19 -5.02
CA ALA A 127 6.29 9.94 -6.14
C ALA A 127 6.36 11.05 -7.21
N GLY A 128 5.75 10.79 -8.37
CA GLY A 128 5.63 11.77 -9.45
C GLY A 128 4.67 12.91 -9.11
N LYS A 129 4.79 14.02 -9.85
CA LYS A 129 3.83 15.14 -9.74
C LYS A 129 2.49 14.75 -10.37
N PRO A 130 1.35 15.24 -9.87
CA PRO A 130 1.21 16.24 -8.79
C PRO A 130 1.22 15.66 -7.36
N TYR A 131 1.35 14.34 -7.19
CA TYR A 131 1.16 13.65 -5.91
C TYR A 131 2.44 13.51 -5.08
N ASN A 132 3.52 14.15 -5.48
CA ASN A 132 4.84 14.04 -4.87
C ASN A 132 4.96 14.43 -3.39
N THR A 133 3.92 15.04 -2.82
CA THR A 133 3.86 15.43 -1.39
C THR A 133 2.83 14.63 -0.59
N THR A 134 1.96 13.88 -1.25
CA THR A 134 0.83 13.18 -0.64
C THR A 134 0.93 11.67 -0.74
N THR A 135 1.82 11.17 -1.59
CA THR A 135 2.09 9.75 -1.80
C THR A 135 3.59 9.50 -1.86
N PHE A 136 3.98 8.24 -1.85
CA PHE A 136 5.36 7.81 -2.07
C PHE A 136 5.40 6.50 -2.84
N SER A 137 6.49 6.30 -3.57
CA SER A 137 6.91 5.00 -4.06
C SER A 137 7.94 4.39 -3.12
N TYR A 138 8.13 3.09 -3.17
CA TYR A 138 9.05 2.41 -2.26
C TYR A 138 9.74 1.21 -2.91
N SER A 139 10.83 0.78 -2.31
CA SER A 139 11.36 -0.56 -2.52
C SER A 139 11.39 -1.34 -1.20
N LEU A 140 11.07 -2.63 -1.28
CA LEU A 140 11.30 -3.61 -0.23
C LEU A 140 12.45 -4.52 -0.63
N ASN A 141 13.38 -4.73 0.29
CA ASN A 141 14.55 -5.57 0.11
C ASN A 141 14.66 -6.56 1.27
N ASP A 142 14.84 -7.85 0.98
CA ASP A 142 15.01 -8.94 1.95
C ASP A 142 16.44 -9.51 1.97
N CYS A 143 17.45 -8.71 1.57
CA CYS A 143 18.85 -9.07 1.34
C CYS A 143 19.14 -10.03 0.16
N ARG A 144 18.13 -10.63 -0.44
CA ARG A 144 18.26 -11.51 -1.62
C ARG A 144 17.54 -10.96 -2.83
N SER A 145 16.43 -10.27 -2.60
CA SER A 145 15.52 -9.78 -3.63
C SER A 145 15.09 -8.37 -3.30
N LYS A 146 14.95 -7.56 -4.33
CA LYS A 146 14.49 -6.18 -4.22
C LYS A 146 13.34 -5.92 -5.17
N VAL A 147 12.25 -5.46 -4.61
CA VAL A 147 11.04 -5.08 -5.35
C VAL A 147 10.85 -3.59 -5.26
N PHE A 148 10.60 -2.94 -6.39
CA PHE A 148 10.15 -1.55 -6.45
C PHE A 148 8.66 -1.51 -6.72
N HIS A 149 7.93 -0.66 -5.99
CA HIS A 149 6.51 -0.44 -6.20
C HIS A 149 6.20 1.05 -6.32
N GLU A 150 5.54 1.41 -7.42
CA GLU A 150 4.94 2.72 -7.65
C GLU A 150 3.42 2.58 -7.67
N PRO A 151 2.74 2.86 -6.55
CA PRO A 151 1.32 2.59 -6.45
C PRO A 151 0.42 3.68 -7.04
N HIS A 152 0.96 4.83 -7.43
CA HIS A 152 0.11 5.96 -7.79
C HIS A 152 0.58 6.76 -9.01
N MET A 153 1.79 7.35 -8.98
CA MET A 153 2.28 8.20 -10.07
C MET A 153 3.79 8.07 -10.23
N PHE A 154 4.19 7.57 -11.39
CA PHE A 154 5.60 7.33 -11.70
C PHE A 154 6.40 8.64 -11.78
N ASN A 155 7.50 8.69 -11.05
CA ASN A 155 8.45 9.78 -11.12
C ASN A 155 9.51 9.49 -12.21
N THR A 156 9.37 10.08 -13.37
CA THR A 156 10.27 9.87 -14.52
C THR A 156 11.73 10.29 -14.27
N LYS A 157 12.00 11.04 -13.19
CA LYS A 157 13.35 11.45 -12.79
C LYS A 157 13.96 10.51 -11.75
N LEU A 158 13.19 9.57 -11.24
CA LEU A 158 13.63 8.62 -10.23
C LEU A 158 14.60 7.63 -10.89
N LYS A 159 15.74 7.44 -10.22
CA LYS A 159 16.66 6.34 -10.51
C LYS A 159 16.53 5.32 -9.39
N VAL A 160 16.09 4.14 -9.75
CA VAL A 160 16.04 2.98 -8.86
C VAL A 160 17.04 1.99 -9.40
N ASP A 161 18.05 1.68 -8.61
CA ASP A 161 19.12 0.77 -9.02
C ASP A 161 18.75 -0.67 -8.65
N ASP A 162 19.07 -1.61 -9.54
CA ASP A 162 19.08 -3.06 -9.34
C ASP A 162 17.82 -3.60 -8.61
N VAL A 163 16.71 -3.73 -9.33
CA VAL A 163 15.48 -4.33 -8.84
C VAL A 163 15.21 -5.66 -9.56
N ASP A 164 14.78 -6.67 -8.80
CA ASP A 164 14.40 -7.97 -9.34
C ASP A 164 12.96 -7.96 -9.89
N ALA A 165 12.10 -7.12 -9.32
CA ALA A 165 10.73 -6.93 -9.79
C ALA A 165 10.29 -5.47 -9.64
N CYS A 166 9.43 -5.03 -10.56
CA CYS A 166 8.83 -3.71 -10.55
C CYS A 166 7.30 -3.85 -10.65
N ILE A 167 6.60 -3.26 -9.70
CA ILE A 167 5.14 -3.16 -9.69
C ILE A 167 4.80 -1.70 -9.95
N VAL A 168 4.07 -1.45 -11.02
CA VAL A 168 3.62 -0.10 -11.39
C VAL A 168 2.13 -0.13 -11.67
N THR A 169 1.43 0.88 -11.19
CA THR A 169 0.03 1.07 -11.53
C THR A 169 -0.06 1.63 -12.95
N VAL A 170 -0.73 0.88 -13.82
CA VAL A 170 -1.05 1.30 -15.18
C VAL A 170 -2.56 1.29 -15.29
N ASP A 171 -3.18 2.39 -14.89
CA ASP A 171 -4.63 2.50 -14.90
C ASP A 171 -5.09 3.57 -15.89
N MET A 172 -6.16 3.23 -16.64
CA MET A 172 -6.83 4.14 -17.53
C MET A 172 -8.30 4.27 -17.10
N VAL A 173 -8.63 5.38 -16.46
CA VAL A 173 -10.01 5.66 -16.07
C VAL A 173 -10.71 6.44 -17.19
N LYS A 174 -11.78 5.87 -17.76
CA LYS A 174 -12.67 6.56 -18.69
C LYS A 174 -13.89 7.04 -17.93
N VAL A 175 -14.09 8.35 -17.85
CA VAL A 175 -15.31 8.95 -17.28
C VAL A 175 -16.03 9.70 -18.39
N LEU A 176 -17.27 9.34 -18.67
CA LEU A 176 -18.12 9.96 -19.71
C LEU A 176 -17.44 10.06 -21.09
N GLY A 177 -16.65 9.06 -21.47
CA GLY A 177 -15.95 9.02 -22.75
C GLY A 177 -14.64 9.84 -22.80
N LEU A 178 -14.27 10.52 -21.73
CA LEU A 178 -12.98 11.20 -21.58
C LEU A 178 -11.98 10.27 -20.93
N VAL A 179 -10.77 10.22 -21.46
CA VAL A 179 -9.65 9.43 -20.91
C VAL A 179 -8.86 10.34 -19.97
N GLN A 180 -8.77 9.97 -18.71
CA GLN A 180 -7.73 10.50 -17.80
C GLN A 180 -6.63 9.46 -17.67
N VAL A 181 -5.42 9.85 -17.98
CA VAL A 181 -4.18 9.07 -17.80
C VAL A 181 -3.53 9.52 -16.51
#